data_f00db3676c702ba15ce81cc68bef35f6
#
_entry.id   f00db3676c702ba15ce81cc68bef35f6
#
_cell.length_a   1.000
_cell.length_b   1.000
_cell.length_c   1.000
_cell.angle_alpha   90.00
_cell.angle_beta   90.00
_cell.angle_gamma   90.00
#
_symmetry.space_group_name_H-M   'P 1'
#
loop_
_entity.id
_entity.type
_entity.pdbx_description
1 polymer ?
#
loop_
_entity_poly.entity_id
_entity_poly.type
_entity_poly.pdbx_seq_one_letter_code
_entity_poly.pdbx_strand_id
1 'polypeptide(L)'
;MPQLKLKNALKTVFTGCFLTLTLTTQSVVFAQAPSDAHHEQQTLDWPGIYNGFTPCDDCKGVKTTLALNANNSYILITQYVGKSPRDITEKGKFVFSNQNTIILTPRDSEMTRHYFVDENKLVELDKNGVHYSGKDADRYVLRRNDVVKPPADGQGHGH
;
A
#
# COMPACT_ATOMS: atom_id res chain seq x y z
N MET A 1 34.59 -24.99 26.42
CA MET A 1 35.54 -24.49 27.44
C MET A 1 36.01 -23.11 27.03
N PRO A 2 36.06 -22.09 27.91
CA PRO A 2 35.68 -22.03 29.30
C PRO A 2 34.56 -21.03 29.63
N GLN A 3 34.00 -21.28 30.77
CA GLN A 3 33.11 -20.45 31.56
C GLN A 3 33.79 -19.18 32.06
N LEU A 4 33.11 -18.05 32.08
CA LEU A 4 33.50 -16.95 32.96
C LEU A 4 32.33 -16.54 33.85
N LYS A 5 32.43 -17.00 35.09
CA LYS A 5 31.66 -16.51 36.24
C LYS A 5 32.18 -15.13 36.62
N LEU A 6 31.32 -14.18 36.89
CA LEU A 6 31.66 -13.08 37.76
C LEU A 6 30.55 -12.84 38.78
N LYS A 7 30.91 -13.21 40.01
CA LYS A 7 30.25 -12.80 41.24
C LYS A 7 30.72 -11.37 41.55
N ASN A 8 29.89 -10.51 42.05
CA ASN A 8 30.20 -9.76 43.25
C ASN A 8 28.98 -9.06 43.84
N ALA A 9 28.73 -9.42 45.05
CA ALA A 9 27.88 -8.77 46.02
C ALA A 9 28.52 -7.47 46.52
N LEU A 10 27.75 -6.46 46.79
CA LEU A 10 28.10 -5.52 47.83
C LEU A 10 26.84 -4.98 48.52
N LYS A 11 26.68 -5.38 49.75
CA LYS A 11 25.76 -4.84 50.73
C LYS A 11 26.25 -3.46 51.17
N THR A 12 25.37 -2.48 51.24
CA THR A 12 25.58 -1.37 52.17
C THR A 12 24.26 -0.98 52.78
N VAL A 13 24.18 -1.22 54.06
CA VAL A 13 23.15 -0.77 55.00
C VAL A 13 23.44 0.68 55.33
N PHE A 14 22.50 1.59 55.20
CA PHE A 14 22.53 2.86 55.91
C PHE A 14 21.15 3.14 56.50
N THR A 15 21.14 3.04 57.83
CA THR A 15 20.12 3.49 58.77
C THR A 15 20.20 5.02 58.86
N GLY A 16 19.11 5.72 58.62
CA GLY A 16 19.02 7.15 58.88
C GLY A 16 17.55 7.60 58.91
N CYS A 17 17.02 7.63 60.12
CA CYS A 17 15.70 8.14 60.48
C CYS A 17 15.72 9.67 60.41
N PHE A 18 14.92 10.29 59.53
CA PHE A 18 14.50 11.68 59.68
C PHE A 18 13.05 11.83 59.25
N LEU A 19 12.24 12.05 60.28
CA LEU A 19 10.83 12.40 60.19
C LEU A 19 10.75 13.89 59.80
N THR A 20 10.47 14.21 58.55
CA THR A 20 10.04 15.55 58.14
C THR A 20 8.69 15.44 57.43
N LEU A 21 7.69 15.95 58.10
CA LEU A 21 6.33 16.07 57.61
C LEU A 21 6.29 17.21 56.56
N THR A 22 6.41 16.88 55.28
CA THR A 22 6.19 17.87 54.22
C THR A 22 4.81 17.66 53.64
N LEU A 23 3.95 18.68 53.78
CA LEU A 23 2.69 18.81 53.07
C LEU A 23 3.00 18.90 51.57
N THR A 24 2.82 17.81 50.84
CA THR A 24 2.87 17.84 49.40
C THR A 24 1.49 18.19 48.87
N THR A 25 1.33 19.41 48.38
CA THR A 25 0.21 19.78 47.51
C THR A 25 0.29 18.94 46.25
N GLN A 26 -0.64 18.00 46.09
CA GLN A 26 -0.77 17.23 44.84
C GLN A 26 -1.35 18.16 43.78
N SER A 27 -0.49 18.63 42.89
CA SER A 27 -0.93 19.23 41.65
C SER A 27 -1.51 18.10 40.79
N VAL A 28 -2.81 18.13 40.56
CA VAL A 28 -3.47 17.23 39.59
C VAL A 28 -2.99 17.67 38.23
N VAL A 29 -1.97 17.00 37.72
CA VAL A 29 -1.60 17.10 36.31
C VAL A 29 -2.70 16.36 35.55
N PHE A 30 -3.61 17.11 34.94
CA PHE A 30 -4.44 16.55 33.86
C PHE A 30 -3.48 16.08 32.78
N ALA A 31 -3.22 14.79 32.75
CA ALA A 31 -2.65 14.14 31.58
C ALA A 31 -3.66 14.36 30.45
N GLN A 32 -3.36 15.33 29.59
CA GLN A 32 -3.98 15.37 28.27
C GLN A 32 -3.63 14.03 27.62
N ALA A 33 -4.67 13.21 27.43
CA ALA A 33 -4.56 12.05 26.55
C ALA A 33 -3.93 12.54 25.23
N PRO A 34 -2.97 11.82 24.67
CA PRO A 34 -2.52 12.13 23.34
C PRO A 34 -3.77 12.13 22.46
N SER A 35 -4.08 13.27 21.88
CA SER A 35 -5.04 13.35 20.80
C SER A 35 -4.54 12.35 19.79
N ASP A 36 -5.30 11.27 19.62
CA ASP A 36 -5.14 10.38 18.47
C ASP A 36 -5.10 11.30 17.26
N ALA A 37 -3.90 11.59 16.81
CA ALA A 37 -3.71 12.04 15.45
C ALA A 37 -4.23 10.85 14.62
N HIS A 38 -5.53 10.90 14.33
CA HIS A 38 -6.05 10.17 13.21
C HIS A 38 -5.20 10.66 12.04
N HIS A 39 -4.09 9.94 11.78
CA HIS A 39 -3.62 9.85 10.43
C HIS A 39 -4.87 9.42 9.67
N GLU A 40 -5.51 10.35 8.99
CA GLU A 40 -6.35 10.03 7.86
C GLU A 40 -5.41 9.27 6.93
N GLN A 41 -5.30 7.98 7.19
CA GLN A 41 -4.82 7.03 6.25
C GLN A 41 -5.85 7.19 5.14
N GLN A 42 -5.51 7.98 4.13
CA GLN A 42 -6.26 8.03 2.89
C GLN A 42 -6.40 6.56 2.50
N THR A 43 -7.54 6.00 2.82
CA THR A 43 -7.88 4.64 2.42
C THR A 43 -8.02 4.74 0.92
N LEU A 44 -6.92 4.44 0.22
CA LEU A 44 -6.95 4.33 -1.23
C LEU A 44 -8.10 3.40 -1.58
N ASP A 45 -9.11 3.94 -2.23
CA ASP A 45 -10.25 3.16 -2.70
C ASP A 45 -9.80 2.35 -3.93
N TRP A 46 -9.08 1.26 -3.64
CA TRP A 46 -8.40 0.43 -4.63
C TRP A 46 -9.23 -0.74 -5.20
N PRO A 47 -10.27 -1.29 -4.54
CA PRO A 47 -11.08 -2.30 -5.20
C PRO A 47 -11.72 -1.71 -6.45
N GLY A 48 -11.59 -2.41 -7.58
CA GLY A 48 -12.17 -1.91 -8.83
C GLY A 48 -11.60 -2.60 -10.06
N ILE A 49 -12.02 -2.12 -11.23
CA ILE A 49 -11.59 -2.61 -12.53
C ILE A 49 -10.74 -1.55 -13.21
N TYR A 50 -9.53 -1.94 -13.58
CA TYR A 50 -8.53 -1.07 -14.19
C TYR A 50 -8.20 -1.55 -15.60
N ASN A 51 -8.17 -0.63 -16.56
CA ASN A 51 -7.87 -0.93 -17.95
C ASN A 51 -6.71 -0.08 -18.46
N GLY A 52 -5.89 -0.68 -19.32
CA GLY A 52 -4.78 0.00 -19.95
C GLY A 52 -4.31 -0.68 -21.22
N PHE A 53 -3.38 0.01 -21.89
CA PHE A 53 -2.68 -0.49 -23.05
C PHE A 53 -1.19 -0.24 -22.84
N THR A 54 -0.50 -1.25 -22.33
CA THR A 54 0.90 -1.14 -21.93
C THR A 54 1.85 -1.51 -23.07
N PRO A 55 3.11 -1.06 -23.04
CA PRO A 55 4.11 -1.39 -24.03
C PRO A 55 4.39 -2.89 -24.12
N CYS A 56 4.89 -3.31 -25.27
CA CYS A 56 5.28 -4.67 -25.58
C CYS A 56 6.43 -4.63 -26.58
N ASP A 57 7.46 -5.47 -26.38
CA ASP A 57 8.66 -5.47 -27.22
C ASP A 57 8.42 -6.07 -28.61
N ASP A 58 7.56 -7.09 -28.70
CA ASP A 58 7.32 -7.89 -29.92
C ASP A 58 5.86 -7.86 -30.39
N CYS A 59 5.07 -6.88 -29.92
CA CYS A 59 3.68 -6.67 -30.32
C CYS A 59 3.33 -5.17 -30.37
N LYS A 60 2.11 -4.85 -30.80
CA LYS A 60 1.64 -3.45 -30.83
C LYS A 60 1.38 -2.87 -29.44
N GLY A 61 1.24 -3.73 -28.45
CA GLY A 61 0.98 -3.43 -27.06
C GLY A 61 0.12 -4.51 -26.41
N VAL A 62 0.01 -4.46 -25.09
CA VAL A 62 -0.79 -5.38 -24.28
C VAL A 62 -2.05 -4.66 -23.78
N LYS A 63 -3.21 -5.07 -24.30
CA LYS A 63 -4.48 -4.66 -23.72
C LYS A 63 -4.66 -5.39 -22.39
N THR A 64 -4.79 -4.64 -21.32
CA THR A 64 -4.82 -5.17 -19.96
C THR A 64 -6.09 -4.76 -19.25
N THR A 65 -6.77 -5.73 -18.62
CA THR A 65 -7.85 -5.50 -17.66
C THR A 65 -7.48 -6.19 -16.36
N LEU A 66 -7.39 -5.44 -15.28
CA LEU A 66 -7.08 -5.94 -13.93
C LEU A 66 -8.24 -5.60 -12.98
N ALA A 67 -8.91 -6.64 -12.48
CA ALA A 67 -9.92 -6.51 -11.43
C ALA A 67 -9.28 -6.85 -10.08
N LEU A 68 -9.31 -5.89 -9.14
CA LEU A 68 -8.90 -6.06 -7.75
C LEU A 68 -10.14 -6.15 -6.86
N ASN A 69 -10.25 -7.22 -6.09
CA ASN A 69 -11.38 -7.47 -5.20
C ASN A 69 -11.02 -7.18 -3.74
N ALA A 70 -11.99 -6.74 -2.94
CA ALA A 70 -11.81 -6.43 -1.52
C ALA A 70 -11.31 -7.61 -0.66
N ASN A 71 -11.45 -8.85 -1.13
CA ASN A 71 -10.92 -10.05 -0.48
C ASN A 71 -9.47 -10.40 -0.88
N ASN A 72 -8.74 -9.43 -1.44
CA ASN A 72 -7.36 -9.55 -1.92
C ASN A 72 -7.17 -10.60 -3.04
N SER A 73 -8.24 -10.94 -3.77
CA SER A 73 -8.11 -11.71 -5.00
C SER A 73 -8.09 -10.79 -6.21
N TYR A 74 -7.46 -11.25 -7.30
CA TYR A 74 -7.48 -10.54 -8.56
C TYR A 74 -7.79 -11.45 -9.74
N ILE A 75 -8.25 -10.80 -10.82
CA ILE A 75 -8.34 -11.37 -12.16
C ILE A 75 -7.63 -10.41 -13.10
N LEU A 76 -6.64 -10.92 -13.80
CA LEU A 76 -5.91 -10.19 -14.84
C LEU A 76 -6.23 -10.81 -16.19
N ILE A 77 -6.66 -10.00 -17.14
CA ILE A 77 -6.92 -10.40 -18.52
C ILE A 77 -5.98 -9.59 -19.40
N THR A 78 -5.18 -10.27 -20.23
CA THR A 78 -4.24 -9.65 -21.15
C THR A 78 -4.45 -10.15 -22.56
N GLN A 79 -4.30 -9.26 -23.56
CA GLN A 79 -4.30 -9.57 -24.98
C GLN A 79 -3.11 -8.89 -25.65
N TYR A 80 -2.26 -9.68 -26.29
CA TYR A 80 -1.10 -9.20 -27.05
C TYR A 80 -1.53 -8.77 -28.46
N VAL A 81 -1.83 -7.50 -28.61
CA VAL A 81 -2.41 -6.93 -29.84
C VAL A 81 -1.40 -7.00 -31.00
N GLY A 82 -1.83 -7.58 -32.12
CA GLY A 82 -0.99 -7.81 -33.27
C GLY A 82 -0.17 -9.11 -33.24
N LYS A 83 -0.18 -9.82 -32.12
CA LYS A 83 0.47 -11.12 -31.94
C LYS A 83 -0.52 -12.27 -31.77
N SER A 84 -1.56 -12.05 -30.93
CA SER A 84 -2.59 -13.04 -30.68
C SER A 84 -3.95 -12.38 -30.46
N PRO A 85 -5.04 -12.92 -31.04
CA PRO A 85 -6.39 -12.46 -30.74
C PRO A 85 -6.93 -13.06 -29.43
N ARG A 86 -6.19 -13.95 -28.77
CA ARG A 86 -6.64 -14.66 -27.57
C ARG A 86 -6.41 -13.81 -26.33
N ASP A 87 -7.41 -13.78 -25.45
CA ASP A 87 -7.27 -13.30 -24.09
C ASP A 87 -6.59 -14.36 -23.23
N ILE A 88 -5.63 -13.95 -22.44
CA ILE A 88 -4.98 -14.77 -21.40
C ILE A 88 -5.53 -14.30 -20.07
N THR A 89 -6.10 -15.23 -19.32
CA THR A 89 -6.66 -14.95 -17.99
C THR A 89 -5.76 -15.53 -16.92
N GLU A 90 -5.33 -14.67 -16.00
CA GLU A 90 -4.56 -15.01 -14.81
C GLU A 90 -5.39 -14.69 -13.56
N LYS A 91 -5.37 -15.56 -12.56
CA LYS A 91 -6.06 -15.37 -11.28
C LYS A 91 -5.10 -15.62 -10.13
N GLY A 92 -5.26 -14.87 -9.05
CA GLY A 92 -4.40 -15.04 -7.90
C GLY A 92 -4.82 -14.21 -6.69
N LYS A 93 -3.86 -13.96 -5.83
CA LYS A 93 -3.97 -13.10 -4.67
C LYS A 93 -2.99 -11.95 -4.79
N PHE A 94 -3.28 -10.86 -4.09
CA PHE A 94 -2.32 -9.78 -3.96
C PHE A 94 -2.18 -9.37 -2.49
N VAL A 95 -1.04 -8.75 -2.20
CA VAL A 95 -0.73 -8.17 -0.89
C VAL A 95 -0.18 -6.76 -1.10
N PHE A 96 -0.39 -5.89 -0.12
CA PHE A 96 0.32 -4.63 -0.05
C PHE A 96 1.72 -4.87 0.53
N SER A 97 2.76 -4.49 -0.20
CA SER A 97 4.16 -4.54 0.27
C SER A 97 4.52 -3.28 1.08
N ASN A 98 3.83 -2.20 0.81
CA ASN A 98 3.87 -0.93 1.53
C ASN A 98 2.51 -0.23 1.34
N GLN A 99 2.39 1.03 1.76
CA GLN A 99 1.12 1.76 1.71
C GLN A 99 0.50 1.85 0.31
N ASN A 100 1.32 1.90 -0.74
CA ASN A 100 0.87 2.20 -2.09
C ASN A 100 1.32 1.17 -3.15
N THR A 101 1.99 0.10 -2.77
CA THR A 101 2.45 -0.91 -3.74
C THR A 101 1.80 -2.25 -3.46
N ILE A 102 1.18 -2.83 -4.48
CA ILE A 102 0.64 -4.18 -4.44
C ILE A 102 1.53 -5.13 -5.23
N ILE A 103 1.63 -6.36 -4.72
CA ILE A 103 2.29 -7.48 -5.39
C ILE A 103 1.23 -8.52 -5.70
N LEU A 104 1.01 -8.78 -6.98
CA LEU A 104 0.14 -9.83 -7.47
C LEU A 104 0.93 -11.14 -7.54
N THR A 105 0.38 -12.19 -6.95
CA THR A 105 0.93 -13.54 -7.02
C THR A 105 -0.08 -14.45 -7.74
N PRO A 106 0.26 -14.90 -8.95
CA PRO A 106 -0.59 -15.83 -9.69
C PRO A 106 -0.75 -17.16 -8.96
N ARG A 107 -1.87 -17.83 -9.20
CA ARG A 107 -2.11 -19.15 -8.60
C ARG A 107 -1.21 -20.23 -9.21
N ASP A 108 -0.92 -20.11 -10.49
CA ASP A 108 -0.28 -21.14 -11.33
C ASP A 108 1.12 -20.74 -11.78
N SER A 109 1.73 -19.70 -11.21
CA SER A 109 3.06 -19.21 -11.57
C SER A 109 3.73 -18.54 -10.38
N GLU A 110 5.06 -18.55 -10.36
CA GLU A 110 5.86 -17.83 -9.37
C GLU A 110 6.21 -16.40 -9.80
N MET A 111 5.88 -16.01 -11.04
CA MET A 111 6.17 -14.67 -11.54
C MET A 111 5.18 -13.66 -10.96
N THR A 112 5.67 -12.81 -10.09
CA THR A 112 4.88 -11.73 -9.50
C THR A 112 4.82 -10.50 -10.40
N ARG A 113 3.74 -9.71 -10.25
CA ARG A 113 3.61 -8.39 -10.89
C ARG A 113 3.46 -7.34 -9.81
N HIS A 114 4.08 -6.20 -10.02
CA HIS A 114 4.10 -5.10 -9.07
C HIS A 114 3.35 -3.90 -9.66
N TYR A 115 2.48 -3.28 -8.85
CA TYR A 115 1.77 -2.07 -9.25
C TYR A 115 1.80 -1.06 -8.10
N PHE A 116 2.12 0.17 -8.45
CA PHE A 116 1.91 1.30 -7.55
C PHE A 116 0.44 1.72 -7.64
N VAL A 117 -0.23 1.81 -6.51
CA VAL A 117 -1.64 2.21 -6.39
C VAL A 117 -1.69 3.71 -6.16
N ASP A 118 -2.35 4.41 -7.06
CA ASP A 118 -2.63 5.83 -6.95
C ASP A 118 -4.13 6.05 -7.11
N GLU A 119 -4.61 7.25 -6.86
CA GLU A 119 -6.02 7.58 -7.00
C GLU A 119 -6.52 7.24 -8.42
N ASN A 120 -7.47 6.30 -8.51
CA ASN A 120 -8.10 5.86 -9.76
C ASN A 120 -7.15 5.32 -10.85
N LYS A 121 -5.92 4.96 -10.50
CA LYS A 121 -4.99 4.33 -11.44
C LYS A 121 -4.02 3.36 -10.74
N LEU A 122 -3.52 2.43 -11.52
CA LEU A 122 -2.41 1.57 -11.16
C LEU A 122 -1.26 1.84 -12.12
N VAL A 123 -0.06 2.04 -11.60
CA VAL A 123 1.15 2.17 -12.40
C VAL A 123 1.92 0.85 -12.31
N GLU A 124 2.11 0.19 -13.45
CA GLU A 124 2.91 -1.03 -13.50
C GLU A 124 4.37 -0.72 -13.18
N LEU A 125 4.96 -1.52 -12.31
CA LEU A 125 6.36 -1.43 -11.92
C LEU A 125 7.15 -2.58 -12.55
N ASP A 126 8.45 -2.41 -12.63
CA ASP A 126 9.34 -3.49 -13.05
C ASP A 126 9.40 -4.63 -12.00
N LYS A 127 10.10 -5.70 -12.32
CA LYS A 127 10.27 -6.85 -11.40
C LYS A 127 10.94 -6.51 -10.05
N ASN A 128 11.59 -5.36 -9.94
CA ASN A 128 12.23 -4.88 -8.72
C ASN A 128 11.33 -3.89 -7.95
N GLY A 129 10.13 -3.62 -8.46
CA GLY A 129 9.21 -2.65 -7.86
C GLY A 129 9.56 -1.20 -8.18
N VAL A 130 10.30 -0.94 -9.25
CA VAL A 130 10.72 0.39 -9.67
C VAL A 130 9.87 0.87 -10.84
N HIS A 131 9.53 2.16 -10.85
CA HIS A 131 8.81 2.77 -11.97
C HIS A 131 9.63 2.70 -13.27
N TYR A 132 8.96 2.37 -14.36
CA TYR A 132 9.58 2.50 -15.68
C TYR A 132 9.94 3.96 -15.93
N SER A 133 11.02 4.18 -16.67
CA SER A 133 11.53 5.50 -17.02
C SER A 133 11.64 5.69 -18.54
N GLY A 134 11.86 6.94 -18.96
CA GLY A 134 11.98 7.28 -20.38
C GLY A 134 10.66 7.66 -21.04
N LYS A 135 10.65 7.74 -22.36
CA LYS A 135 9.54 8.28 -23.17
C LYS A 135 8.23 7.50 -23.08
N ASP A 136 8.29 6.22 -22.72
CA ASP A 136 7.14 5.34 -22.65
C ASP A 136 6.64 5.11 -21.21
N ALA A 137 7.24 5.77 -20.21
CA ALA A 137 6.89 5.59 -18.80
C ALA A 137 5.40 5.81 -18.52
N ASP A 138 4.78 6.81 -19.15
CA ASP A 138 3.37 7.13 -18.99
C ASP A 138 2.42 6.08 -19.59
N ARG A 139 2.95 5.13 -20.33
CA ARG A 139 2.16 4.07 -20.97
C ARG A 139 1.97 2.84 -20.07
N TYR A 140 2.72 2.75 -18.96
CA TYR A 140 2.59 1.68 -17.97
C TYR A 140 1.50 1.98 -16.92
N VAL A 141 0.35 2.51 -17.37
CA VAL A 141 -0.74 2.96 -16.51
C VAL A 141 -2.05 2.25 -16.86
N LEU A 142 -2.67 1.65 -15.86
CA LEU A 142 -4.04 1.18 -15.93
C LEU A 142 -4.94 2.19 -15.22
N ARG A 143 -6.04 2.60 -15.84
CA ARG A 143 -7.00 3.56 -15.29
C ARG A 143 -8.25 2.85 -14.83
N ARG A 144 -8.76 3.26 -13.70
CA ARG A 144 -10.01 2.75 -13.17
C ARG A 144 -11.18 3.20 -14.05
N ASN A 145 -12.09 2.29 -14.38
CA ASN A 145 -13.22 2.57 -15.29
C ASN A 145 -14.59 2.35 -14.64
N ASP A 146 -14.64 1.87 -13.42
CA ASP A 146 -15.87 1.64 -12.64
C ASP A 146 -16.25 2.83 -11.74
N VAL A 147 -15.48 3.91 -11.77
CA VAL A 147 -15.81 5.17 -11.10
C VAL A 147 -16.81 5.95 -11.97
N VAL A 148 -18.03 6.08 -11.47
CA VAL A 148 -19.02 6.98 -12.09
C VAL A 148 -18.54 8.42 -11.86
N LYS A 149 -18.10 9.08 -12.92
CA LYS A 149 -17.82 10.52 -12.85
C LYS A 149 -19.13 11.24 -12.52
N PRO A 150 -19.20 12.01 -11.41
CA PRO A 150 -20.40 12.81 -11.14
C PRO A 150 -20.75 13.65 -12.36
N PRO A 151 -22.05 13.83 -12.68
CA PRO A 151 -22.44 14.76 -13.72
C PRO A 151 -21.76 16.10 -13.46
N ALA A 152 -21.11 16.67 -14.47
CA ALA A 152 -20.63 18.05 -14.36
C ALA A 152 -21.84 18.91 -13.98
N ASP A 153 -21.78 19.54 -12.81
CA ASP A 153 -22.88 20.36 -12.29
C ASP A 153 -23.29 21.31 -13.40
N GLY A 154 -24.52 21.08 -13.92
CA GLY A 154 -25.07 21.93 -14.93
C GLY A 154 -25.14 23.35 -14.38
N GLN A 155 -24.37 24.25 -14.97
CA GLN A 155 -24.53 25.67 -14.73
C GLN A 155 -25.99 26.00 -14.97
N GLY A 156 -26.73 26.21 -13.89
CA GLY A 156 -28.08 26.69 -13.94
C GLY A 156 -28.12 28.06 -14.68
N HIS A 157 -28.60 28.05 -15.89
CA HIS A 157 -29.04 29.28 -16.53
C HIS A 157 -30.27 29.75 -15.76
N GLY A 158 -30.06 30.70 -14.83
CA GLY A 158 -31.11 31.51 -14.27
C GLY A 158 -31.70 32.39 -15.38
N HIS A 159 -32.98 32.21 -15.59
CA HIS A 159 -33.83 33.22 -16.23
C HIS A 159 -34.48 34.09 -15.17
#